data_889d8cc9bbef575d8f191c824666f210
#
_entry.id   889d8cc9bbef575d8f191c824666f210
#
_cell.length_a   1.000
_cell.length_b   1.000
_cell.length_c   1.000
_cell.angle_alpha   90.00
_cell.angle_beta   90.00
_cell.angle_gamma   90.00
#
_symmetry.space_group_name_H-M   'P 1'
#
loop_
_entity.id
_entity.type
_entity.pdbx_description
1 polymer ?
#
loop_
_entity_poly.entity_id
_entity_poly.type
_entity_poly.pdbx_seq_one_letter_code
_entity_poly.pdbx_strand_id
1 'polypeptide(L)'
;MHIHKPMTDLKFNVAQLLREDIGARRNYTFAEDALPLDDETTLQQLEGKLRFTRTITGVLVDADAHGTVIVPCIRCLNPSQQPVDLHLRDEFHSKIEVTTGAPLPKPDDEDPFFIDDNHLVDVGELLREYALLDLPMQTFCKLDCKGLCPTCGADLNAGDCGCQIDEGDDRFDVLKTLLG
;
A
#
# COMPACT_ATOMS: atom_id res chain seq x y z
N MET A 1 -20.27 20.49 -2.76
CA MET A 1 -18.91 21.00 -2.85
C MET A 1 -18.07 19.81 -3.24
N HIS A 2 -17.83 19.60 -4.57
CA HIS A 2 -17.08 18.45 -5.06
C HIS A 2 -15.61 18.67 -4.73
N ILE A 3 -15.10 17.87 -3.82
CA ILE A 3 -13.66 17.79 -3.54
C ILE A 3 -13.03 17.11 -4.77
N HIS A 4 -12.27 17.88 -5.54
CA HIS A 4 -11.44 17.36 -6.60
C HIS A 4 -10.41 16.42 -5.95
N LYS A 5 -10.59 15.12 -6.16
CA LYS A 5 -9.57 14.11 -5.82
C LYS A 5 -8.36 14.40 -6.69
N PRO A 6 -7.17 14.66 -6.13
CA PRO A 6 -5.97 14.81 -6.97
C PRO A 6 -5.78 13.50 -7.73
N MET A 7 -5.83 13.57 -9.05
CA MET A 7 -5.43 12.45 -9.90
C MET A 7 -3.91 12.35 -9.80
N THR A 8 -3.45 11.34 -9.09
CA THR A 8 -2.03 10.96 -9.13
C THR A 8 -1.69 10.55 -10.56
N ASP A 9 -0.76 11.26 -11.17
CA ASP A 9 -0.40 11.06 -12.58
C ASP A 9 0.72 10.01 -12.75
N LEU A 10 0.57 8.86 -12.03
CA LEU A 10 1.50 7.73 -12.10
C LEU A 10 1.20 6.81 -13.29
N LYS A 11 0.77 7.40 -14.41
CA LYS A 11 0.52 6.70 -15.68
C LYS A 11 1.64 6.97 -16.64
N PHE A 12 2.26 5.91 -17.13
CA PHE A 12 3.42 5.99 -18.02
C PHE A 12 3.10 5.41 -19.40
N ASN A 13 3.37 6.19 -20.45
CA ASN A 13 3.21 5.71 -21.81
C ASN A 13 4.39 4.83 -22.21
N VAL A 14 4.11 3.57 -22.52
CA VAL A 14 5.11 2.56 -22.89
C VAL A 14 5.08 2.20 -24.39
N ALA A 15 4.34 2.94 -25.23
CA ALA A 15 4.20 2.65 -26.66
C ALA A 15 5.56 2.54 -27.39
N GLN A 16 6.52 3.40 -27.04
CA GLN A 16 7.85 3.35 -27.63
C GLN A 16 8.63 2.12 -27.14
N LEU A 17 8.59 1.84 -25.84
CA LEU A 17 9.27 0.67 -25.24
C LEU A 17 8.74 -0.65 -25.83
N LEU A 18 7.42 -0.73 -26.07
CA LEU A 18 6.80 -1.91 -26.67
C LEU A 18 7.26 -2.22 -28.09
N ARG A 19 7.82 -1.22 -28.82
CA ARG A 19 8.37 -1.39 -30.16
C ARG A 19 9.88 -1.69 -30.19
N GLU A 20 10.52 -1.63 -29.05
CA GLU A 20 11.95 -1.94 -28.90
C GLU A 20 12.18 -3.44 -28.71
N ASP A 21 13.44 -3.85 -28.74
CA ASP A 21 13.83 -5.24 -28.54
C ASP A 21 13.50 -5.70 -27.11
N ILE A 22 13.18 -6.99 -26.95
CA ILE A 22 12.98 -7.61 -25.66
C ILE A 22 14.21 -7.39 -24.78
N GLY A 23 13.99 -6.94 -23.55
CA GLY A 23 15.04 -6.56 -22.61
C GLY A 23 15.41 -5.08 -22.65
N ALA A 24 14.86 -4.29 -23.57
CA ALA A 24 14.99 -2.83 -23.54
C ALA A 24 14.46 -2.25 -22.22
N ARG A 25 15.11 -1.19 -21.71
CA ARG A 25 14.81 -0.65 -20.38
C ARG A 25 14.61 0.86 -20.39
N ARG A 26 13.74 1.33 -19.51
CA ARG A 26 13.52 2.75 -19.19
C ARG A 26 13.50 2.92 -17.68
N ASN A 27 14.18 3.95 -17.18
CA ASN A 27 14.19 4.29 -15.76
C ASN A 27 13.50 5.64 -15.58
N TYR A 28 12.70 5.74 -14.52
CA TYR A 28 11.99 6.94 -14.12
C TYR A 28 12.16 7.15 -12.64
N THR A 29 11.97 8.38 -12.21
CA THR A 29 11.78 8.75 -10.80
C THR A 29 10.45 9.46 -10.71
N PHE A 30 9.79 9.32 -9.58
CA PHE A 30 8.53 9.99 -9.32
C PHE A 30 8.48 10.51 -7.89
N ALA A 31 7.68 11.53 -7.68
CA ALA A 31 7.36 12.08 -6.37
C ALA A 31 5.91 12.55 -6.39
N GLU A 32 5.13 12.10 -5.44
CA GLU A 32 3.71 12.42 -5.28
C GLU A 32 3.44 12.84 -3.83
N ASP A 33 2.72 13.93 -3.65
CA ASP A 33 2.36 14.41 -2.31
C ASP A 33 1.44 13.42 -1.58
N ALA A 34 0.54 12.77 -2.34
CA ALA A 34 -0.44 11.86 -1.77
C ALA A 34 -0.95 10.84 -2.80
N LEU A 35 -0.99 9.57 -2.42
CA LEU A 35 -1.63 8.48 -3.14
C LEU A 35 -2.74 7.89 -2.25
N PRO A 36 -4.04 8.09 -2.58
CA PRO A 36 -5.12 7.43 -1.86
C PRO A 36 -5.04 5.91 -2.02
N LEU A 37 -5.00 5.17 -0.93
CA LEU A 37 -4.99 3.72 -0.91
C LEU A 37 -6.43 3.16 -0.87
N ASP A 38 -7.24 3.69 0.04
CA ASP A 38 -8.67 3.41 0.19
C ASP A 38 -9.44 4.68 0.60
N ASP A 39 -10.68 4.53 1.10
CA ASP A 39 -11.52 5.67 1.51
C ASP A 39 -11.01 6.39 2.77
N GLU A 40 -10.20 5.72 3.60
CA GLU A 40 -9.72 6.21 4.89
C GLU A 40 -8.21 6.45 4.91
N THR A 41 -7.45 5.73 4.08
CA THR A 41 -5.99 5.67 4.14
C THR A 41 -5.35 6.34 2.93
N THR A 42 -4.36 7.19 3.18
CA THR A 42 -3.59 7.86 2.13
C THR A 42 -2.11 7.73 2.41
N LEU A 43 -1.35 7.26 1.44
CA LEU A 43 0.10 7.28 1.46
C LEU A 43 0.58 8.69 1.09
N GLN A 44 1.39 9.30 1.94
CA GLN A 44 1.89 10.67 1.82
C GLN A 44 3.38 10.67 1.53
N GLN A 45 3.85 11.76 0.89
CA GLN A 45 5.26 11.97 0.57
C GLN A 45 5.87 10.76 -0.14
N LEU A 46 5.15 10.25 -1.14
CA LEU A 46 5.55 9.09 -1.91
C LEU A 46 6.62 9.47 -2.92
N GLU A 47 7.81 8.90 -2.76
CA GLU A 47 8.92 9.07 -3.69
C GLU A 47 9.46 7.70 -4.12
N GLY A 48 9.96 7.61 -5.36
CA GLY A 48 10.46 6.33 -5.80
C GLY A 48 11.19 6.35 -7.13
N LYS A 49 11.68 5.15 -7.48
CA LYS A 49 12.34 4.86 -8.74
C LYS A 49 11.62 3.71 -9.42
N LEU A 50 11.46 3.82 -10.73
CA LEU A 50 10.83 2.82 -11.57
C LEU A 50 11.81 2.37 -12.64
N ARG A 51 11.77 1.08 -12.93
CA ARG A 51 12.42 0.50 -14.11
C ARG A 51 11.40 -0.30 -14.89
N PHE A 52 11.18 0.09 -16.12
CA PHE A 52 10.42 -0.69 -17.08
C PHE A 52 11.35 -1.52 -17.93
N THR A 53 11.04 -2.80 -18.09
CA THR A 53 11.78 -3.72 -18.94
C THR A 53 10.83 -4.36 -19.94
N ARG A 54 11.12 -4.27 -21.23
CA ARG A 54 10.32 -4.92 -22.28
C ARG A 54 10.43 -6.44 -22.17
N THR A 55 9.29 -7.12 -22.05
CA THR A 55 9.16 -8.58 -22.04
C THR A 55 8.53 -9.10 -23.34
N ILE A 56 8.33 -10.39 -23.49
CA ILE A 56 7.64 -10.96 -24.67
C ILE A 56 6.17 -10.54 -24.67
N THR A 57 5.53 -10.51 -23.53
CA THR A 57 4.08 -10.33 -23.35
C THR A 57 3.68 -8.91 -22.96
N GLY A 58 4.64 -8.06 -22.55
CA GLY A 58 4.30 -6.73 -22.08
C GLY A 58 5.51 -5.95 -21.55
N VAL A 59 5.37 -5.42 -20.34
CA VAL A 59 6.37 -4.62 -19.66
C VAL A 59 6.46 -5.05 -18.19
N LEU A 60 7.62 -5.51 -17.78
CA LEU A 60 7.93 -5.74 -16.38
C LEU A 60 8.24 -4.40 -15.70
N VAL A 61 7.57 -4.14 -14.59
CA VAL A 61 7.76 -2.98 -13.73
C VAL A 61 8.50 -3.43 -12.47
N ASP A 62 9.70 -2.90 -12.27
CA ASP A 62 10.42 -2.96 -11.00
C ASP A 62 10.32 -1.58 -10.35
N ALA A 63 9.86 -1.48 -9.11
CA ALA A 63 9.80 -0.22 -8.39
C ALA A 63 10.30 -0.33 -6.96
N ASP A 64 11.05 0.70 -6.56
CA ASP A 64 11.42 0.97 -5.18
C ASP A 64 10.79 2.31 -4.80
N ALA A 65 9.92 2.32 -3.81
CA ALA A 65 9.23 3.51 -3.37
C ALA A 65 9.17 3.59 -1.84
N HIS A 66 9.14 4.79 -1.31
CA HIS A 66 8.96 5.04 0.11
C HIS A 66 7.98 6.18 0.34
N GLY A 67 7.32 6.14 1.48
CA GLY A 67 6.34 7.14 1.87
C GLY A 67 5.92 6.96 3.32
N THR A 68 4.88 7.68 3.72
CA THR A 68 4.35 7.64 5.08
C THR A 68 2.84 7.51 5.07
N VAL A 69 2.30 6.62 5.88
CA VAL A 69 0.87 6.48 6.09
C VAL A 69 0.48 6.92 7.49
N ILE A 70 -0.69 7.54 7.64
CA ILE A 70 -1.26 7.88 8.94
C ILE A 70 -2.37 6.88 9.25
N VAL A 71 -2.15 6.07 10.29
CA VAL A 71 -3.08 5.04 10.73
C VAL A 71 -3.32 5.15 12.25
N PRO A 72 -4.49 4.74 12.76
CA PRO A 72 -4.74 4.81 14.19
C PRO A 72 -3.88 3.81 14.96
N CYS A 73 -3.36 4.24 16.12
CA CYS A 73 -2.72 3.35 17.07
C CYS A 73 -3.74 2.35 17.62
N ILE A 74 -3.44 1.05 17.59
CA ILE A 74 -4.35 0.01 18.06
C ILE A 74 -4.63 0.07 19.57
N ARG A 75 -3.82 0.79 20.36
CA ARG A 75 -3.98 0.92 21.82
C ARG A 75 -4.74 2.17 22.24
N CYS A 76 -4.41 3.34 21.67
CA CYS A 76 -4.98 4.62 22.09
C CYS A 76 -5.82 5.31 21.01
N LEU A 77 -5.92 4.73 19.82
CA LEU A 77 -6.66 5.24 18.65
C LEU A 77 -6.16 6.59 18.11
N ASN A 78 -5.12 7.17 18.71
CA ASN A 78 -4.53 8.39 18.20
C ASN A 78 -3.83 8.12 16.85
N PRO A 79 -3.84 9.10 15.92
CA PRO A 79 -3.13 8.99 14.66
C PRO A 79 -1.64 8.71 14.90
N SER A 80 -1.09 7.78 14.13
CA SER A 80 0.32 7.40 14.16
C SER A 80 0.87 7.38 12.76
N GLN A 81 2.00 8.03 12.54
CA GLN A 81 2.73 7.96 11.27
C GLN A 81 3.55 6.69 11.22
N GLN A 82 3.38 5.94 10.14
CA GLN A 82 4.12 4.72 9.86
C GLN A 82 4.86 4.87 8.54
N PRO A 83 6.17 4.61 8.50
CA PRO A 83 6.91 4.56 7.23
C PRO A 83 6.47 3.33 6.44
N VAL A 84 6.44 3.47 5.12
CA VAL A 84 6.14 2.39 4.18
C VAL A 84 7.26 2.37 3.15
N ASP A 85 7.92 1.21 3.02
CA ASP A 85 9.00 0.97 2.06
C ASP A 85 8.56 -0.15 1.11
N LEU A 86 8.24 0.21 -0.13
CA LEU A 86 7.71 -0.70 -1.13
C LEU A 86 8.80 -1.17 -2.08
N HIS A 87 8.92 -2.49 -2.21
CA HIS A 87 9.72 -3.15 -3.22
C HIS A 87 8.80 -4.05 -4.02
N LEU A 88 8.47 -3.64 -5.23
CA LEU A 88 7.51 -4.34 -6.05
C LEU A 88 8.09 -4.70 -7.42
N ARG A 89 7.59 -5.82 -7.93
CA ARG A 89 7.96 -6.31 -9.25
C ARG A 89 6.80 -7.07 -9.84
N ASP A 90 6.21 -6.52 -10.90
CA ASP A 90 5.05 -7.12 -11.56
C ASP A 90 5.07 -6.88 -13.07
N GLU A 91 4.35 -7.68 -13.83
CA GLU A 91 4.27 -7.58 -15.27
C GLU A 91 2.92 -7.01 -15.73
N PHE A 92 2.97 -5.94 -16.50
CA PHE A 92 1.83 -5.41 -17.23
C PHE A 92 1.75 -6.05 -18.61
N HIS A 93 0.69 -6.80 -18.84
CA HIS A 93 0.48 -7.54 -20.08
C HIS A 93 -0.14 -6.69 -21.17
N SER A 94 0.36 -6.84 -22.40
CA SER A 94 -0.26 -6.25 -23.58
C SER A 94 -1.37 -7.17 -24.09
N LYS A 95 -2.54 -6.62 -24.41
CA LYS A 95 -3.64 -7.37 -25.02
C LYS A 95 -3.40 -7.73 -26.47
N ILE A 96 -2.58 -6.93 -27.13
CA ILE A 96 -2.24 -7.08 -28.56
C ILE A 96 -0.74 -6.94 -28.77
N GLU A 97 -0.20 -7.59 -29.75
CA GLU A 97 1.14 -7.33 -30.24
C GLU A 97 1.17 -5.99 -31.00
N VAL A 98 2.03 -5.06 -30.56
CA VAL A 98 2.03 -3.67 -31.03
C VAL A 98 2.42 -3.54 -32.51
N THR A 99 3.21 -4.49 -33.05
CA THR A 99 3.71 -4.46 -34.43
C THR A 99 2.68 -4.99 -35.43
N THR A 100 2.01 -6.09 -35.09
CA THR A 100 1.10 -6.80 -35.98
C THR A 100 -0.38 -6.55 -35.69
N GLY A 101 -0.71 -6.06 -34.49
CA GLY A 101 -2.08 -5.93 -33.99
C GLY A 101 -2.73 -7.27 -33.64
N ALA A 102 -1.96 -8.37 -33.67
CA ALA A 102 -2.49 -9.69 -33.32
C ALA A 102 -2.79 -9.79 -31.82
N PRO A 103 -3.90 -10.45 -31.42
CA PRO A 103 -4.19 -10.64 -30.00
C PRO A 103 -3.15 -11.55 -29.36
N LEU A 104 -2.69 -11.16 -28.17
CA LEU A 104 -1.82 -11.99 -27.33
C LEU A 104 -2.65 -12.94 -26.46
N PRO A 105 -2.10 -14.11 -26.09
CA PRO A 105 -2.78 -15.03 -25.19
C PRO A 105 -3.01 -14.36 -23.83
N LYS A 106 -4.14 -14.70 -23.19
CA LYS A 106 -4.42 -14.24 -21.84
C LYS A 106 -3.38 -14.84 -20.89
N PRO A 107 -2.83 -14.04 -19.95
CA PRO A 107 -1.93 -14.55 -18.92
C PRO A 107 -2.65 -15.57 -18.01
N ASP A 108 -1.87 -16.47 -17.41
CA ASP A 108 -2.39 -17.50 -16.49
C ASP A 108 -2.67 -16.96 -15.07
N ASP A 109 -2.30 -15.71 -14.80
CA ASP A 109 -2.52 -15.04 -13.51
C ASP A 109 -4.02 -14.83 -13.22
N GLU A 110 -4.42 -14.91 -11.96
CA GLU A 110 -5.82 -14.74 -11.55
C GLU A 110 -6.29 -13.30 -11.77
N ASP A 111 -5.44 -12.31 -11.50
CA ASP A 111 -5.76 -10.88 -11.64
C ASP A 111 -4.58 -10.10 -12.24
N PRO A 112 -4.33 -10.24 -13.55
CA PRO A 112 -3.16 -9.66 -14.19
C PRO A 112 -3.35 -8.17 -14.47
N PHE A 113 -2.28 -7.39 -14.30
CA PHE A 113 -2.23 -6.01 -14.75
C PHE A 113 -2.16 -5.92 -16.28
N PHE A 114 -2.92 -4.99 -16.84
CA PHE A 114 -2.92 -4.77 -18.29
C PHE A 114 -2.47 -3.36 -18.65
N ILE A 115 -1.73 -3.28 -19.75
CA ILE A 115 -1.49 -2.02 -20.47
C ILE A 115 -2.79 -1.62 -21.13
N ASP A 116 -3.23 -0.38 -20.95
CA ASP A 116 -4.47 0.11 -21.56
C ASP A 116 -4.37 0.30 -23.08
N ASP A 117 -5.50 0.62 -23.70
CA ASP A 117 -5.57 0.80 -25.18
C ASP A 117 -4.80 2.04 -25.68
N ASN A 118 -4.40 2.95 -24.80
CA ASN A 118 -3.54 4.10 -25.08
C ASN A 118 -2.06 3.82 -24.77
N HIS A 119 -1.72 2.56 -24.49
CA HIS A 119 -0.39 2.11 -24.09
C HIS A 119 0.10 2.75 -22.77
N LEU A 120 -0.81 2.99 -21.82
CA LEU A 120 -0.49 3.48 -20.49
C LEU A 120 -0.40 2.32 -19.51
N VAL A 121 0.63 2.37 -18.67
CA VAL A 121 0.83 1.55 -17.48
C VAL A 121 0.44 2.38 -16.27
N ASP A 122 -0.54 1.94 -15.50
CA ASP A 122 -0.97 2.60 -14.26
C ASP A 122 -0.17 2.05 -13.06
N VAL A 123 0.97 2.69 -12.79
CA VAL A 123 1.82 2.34 -11.65
C VAL A 123 1.17 2.74 -10.32
N GLY A 124 0.27 3.72 -10.34
CA GLY A 124 -0.47 4.15 -9.15
C GLY A 124 -1.38 3.05 -8.60
N GLU A 125 -1.99 2.25 -9.48
CA GLU A 125 -2.80 1.08 -9.10
C GLU A 125 -1.92 0.00 -8.46
N LEU A 126 -0.80 -0.35 -9.12
CA LEU A 126 0.17 -1.31 -8.61
C LEU A 126 0.71 -0.91 -7.22
N LEU A 127 1.14 0.35 -7.06
CA LEU A 127 1.63 0.87 -5.78
C LEU A 127 0.56 0.83 -4.69
N ARG A 128 -0.70 1.09 -5.03
CA ARG A 128 -1.83 1.02 -4.09
C ARG A 128 -2.03 -0.38 -3.55
N GLU A 129 -2.04 -1.39 -4.42
CA GLU A 129 -2.21 -2.79 -4.01
C GLU A 129 -1.08 -3.26 -3.10
N TYR A 130 0.16 -3.01 -3.50
CA TYR A 130 1.32 -3.38 -2.68
C TYR A 130 1.37 -2.61 -1.36
N ALA A 131 1.03 -1.32 -1.35
CA ALA A 131 0.98 -0.54 -0.12
C ALA A 131 -0.07 -1.07 0.87
N LEU A 132 -1.26 -1.46 0.39
CA LEU A 132 -2.30 -2.06 1.23
C LEU A 132 -1.85 -3.39 1.84
N LEU A 133 -1.08 -4.19 1.09
CA LEU A 133 -0.53 -5.46 1.58
C LEU A 133 0.59 -5.27 2.61
N ASP A 134 1.38 -4.18 2.48
CA ASP A 134 2.51 -3.89 3.37
C ASP A 134 2.09 -3.17 4.66
N LEU A 135 0.85 -2.67 4.74
CA LEU A 135 0.36 -2.01 5.95
C LEU A 135 0.46 -2.93 7.17
N PRO A 136 1.13 -2.48 8.25
CA PRO A 136 1.28 -3.31 9.43
C PRO A 136 -0.09 -3.57 10.07
N MET A 137 -0.40 -4.84 10.36
CA MET A 137 -1.64 -5.22 11.05
C MET A 137 -1.76 -4.64 12.46
N GLN A 138 -0.63 -4.24 13.06
CA GLN A 138 -0.58 -3.66 14.39
C GLN A 138 0.28 -2.40 14.37
N THR A 139 -0.34 -1.25 14.57
CA THR A 139 0.33 0.04 14.60
C THR A 139 0.33 0.63 16.00
N PHE A 140 1.48 1.13 16.44
CA PHE A 140 1.66 1.77 17.73
C PHE A 140 2.17 3.19 17.55
N CYS A 141 1.57 4.17 18.24
CA CYS A 141 2.08 5.55 18.22
C CYS A 141 3.47 5.65 18.89
N LYS A 142 3.75 4.75 19.84
CA LYS A 142 5.04 4.58 20.54
C LYS A 142 5.08 3.21 21.21
N LEU A 143 6.28 2.68 21.45
CA LEU A 143 6.50 1.36 22.02
C LEU A 143 5.86 1.17 23.41
N ASP A 144 5.89 2.23 24.23
CA ASP A 144 5.35 2.26 25.58
C ASP A 144 3.95 2.85 25.68
N CYS A 145 3.18 2.82 24.59
CA CYS A 145 1.80 3.32 24.57
C CYS A 145 0.95 2.60 25.61
N LYS A 146 0.37 3.37 26.54
CA LYS A 146 -0.46 2.86 27.65
C LYS A 146 -1.89 2.52 27.20
N GLY A 147 -2.31 3.01 26.03
CA GLY A 147 -3.64 2.77 25.49
C GLY A 147 -4.74 3.60 26.15
N LEU A 148 -5.98 3.13 25.95
CA LEU A 148 -7.18 3.69 26.58
C LEU A 148 -7.52 2.92 27.86
N CYS A 149 -8.09 3.63 28.83
CA CYS A 149 -8.64 2.99 30.03
C CYS A 149 -9.82 2.08 29.64
N PRO A 150 -9.82 0.80 30.05
CA PRO A 150 -10.90 -0.13 29.70
C PRO A 150 -12.24 0.22 30.35
N THR A 151 -12.23 1.03 31.42
CA THR A 151 -13.44 1.42 32.16
C THR A 151 -14.08 2.69 31.62
N CYS A 152 -13.28 3.73 31.33
CA CYS A 152 -13.83 5.04 30.95
C CYS A 152 -13.38 5.54 29.55
N GLY A 153 -12.48 4.81 28.87
CA GLY A 153 -11.98 5.20 27.55
C GLY A 153 -10.99 6.38 27.54
N ALA A 154 -10.56 6.88 28.69
CA ALA A 154 -9.58 7.96 28.77
C ALA A 154 -8.21 7.51 28.23
N ASP A 155 -7.49 8.40 27.52
CA ASP A 155 -6.12 8.13 27.06
C ASP A 155 -5.14 8.12 28.25
N LEU A 156 -4.65 6.93 28.57
CA LEU A 156 -3.70 6.72 29.69
C LEU A 156 -2.31 7.29 29.39
N ASN A 157 -2.02 7.70 28.16
CA ASN A 157 -0.79 8.42 27.84
C ASN A 157 -0.84 9.89 28.29
N ALA A 158 -2.05 10.46 28.42
CA ALA A 158 -2.24 11.84 28.90
C ALA A 158 -2.19 11.94 30.42
N GLY A 159 -2.43 10.83 31.14
CA GLY A 159 -2.42 10.76 32.60
C GLY A 159 -3.26 9.63 33.14
N ASP A 160 -3.21 9.43 34.46
CA ASP A 160 -4.05 8.47 35.16
C ASP A 160 -5.47 9.01 35.29
N CYS A 161 -6.45 8.21 34.93
CA CYS A 161 -7.89 8.56 35.03
C CYS A 161 -8.50 8.28 36.40
N GLY A 162 -7.76 7.62 37.33
CA GLY A 162 -8.23 7.27 38.66
C GLY A 162 -9.28 6.15 38.71
N CYS A 163 -9.59 5.51 37.59
CA CYS A 163 -10.45 4.35 37.57
C CYS A 163 -9.77 3.14 38.23
N GLN A 164 -10.48 2.42 39.09
CA GLN A 164 -10.05 1.10 39.53
C GLN A 164 -10.29 0.10 38.41
N ILE A 165 -9.21 -0.51 37.90
CA ILE A 165 -9.29 -1.57 36.90
C ILE A 165 -9.65 -2.84 37.70
N ASP A 166 -10.82 -3.40 37.43
CA ASP A 166 -11.25 -4.68 38.04
C ASP A 166 -10.34 -5.79 37.45
N GLU A 167 -9.55 -6.42 38.31
CA GLU A 167 -8.49 -7.38 37.90
C GLU A 167 -9.04 -8.75 37.51
N GLY A 168 -10.10 -8.81 36.78
CA GLY A 168 -10.56 -10.06 36.16
C GLY A 168 -12.04 -10.33 36.33
N ASP A 169 -12.55 -11.16 35.49
CA ASP A 169 -13.90 -11.73 35.58
C ASP A 169 -13.79 -13.05 36.34
N ASP A 170 -14.45 -13.14 37.50
CA ASP A 170 -14.46 -14.33 38.39
C ASP A 170 -14.80 -15.64 37.64
N ARG A 171 -15.49 -15.53 36.50
CA ARG A 171 -15.80 -16.68 35.64
C ARG A 171 -14.56 -17.35 35.04
N PHE A 172 -13.43 -16.64 35.00
CA PHE A 172 -12.17 -17.17 34.49
C PHE A 172 -11.18 -17.58 35.59
N ASP A 173 -11.56 -17.49 36.88
CA ASP A 173 -10.68 -17.87 38.00
C ASP A 173 -10.22 -19.33 37.92
N VAL A 174 -11.05 -20.20 37.36
CA VAL A 174 -10.68 -21.60 37.11
C VAL A 174 -9.43 -21.73 36.23
N LEU A 175 -9.19 -20.78 35.31
CA LEU A 175 -8.01 -20.80 34.44
C LEU A 175 -6.72 -20.45 35.20
N LYS A 176 -6.80 -19.73 36.31
CA LYS A 176 -5.63 -19.42 37.18
C LYS A 176 -4.99 -20.70 37.73
N THR A 177 -5.76 -21.77 37.89
CA THR A 177 -5.28 -23.08 38.37
C THR A 177 -4.44 -23.83 37.33
N LEU A 178 -4.52 -23.42 36.03
CA LEU A 178 -3.76 -24.02 34.95
C LEU A 178 -2.41 -23.32 34.71
N LEU A 179 -2.18 -22.17 35.36
CA LEU A 179 -0.96 -21.35 35.22
C LEU A 179 0.02 -21.53 36.39
N GLY A 180 -0.34 -22.39 37.38
CA GLY A 180 0.44 -22.70 38.59
C GLY A 180 1.52 -23.74 38.39
#